data_e90b125f1112ef5d782d7f4aca03f39e
#
_entry.id   e90b125f1112ef5d782d7f4aca03f39e
#
_cell.length_a   1.000
_cell.length_b   1.000
_cell.length_c   1.000
_cell.angle_alpha   90.00
_cell.angle_beta   90.00
_cell.angle_gamma   90.00
#
_symmetry.space_group_name_H-M   'P 1'
#
loop_
_entity.id
_entity.type
_entity.pdbx_description
1 polymer ?
#
loop_
_entity_poly.entity_id
_entity_poly.type
_entity_poly.pdbx_seq_one_letter_code
_entity_poly.pdbx_strand_id
1 'polypeptide(L)'
;MAEVYVSLGTNLGDKDNNLRTAVRLMQERIGKVISLSSFYETVPWGFQSEHSFLNAAACIETRLSPEQLLLVTQQIERELGRTQKSSGNAYKDRLIDIDLLMYDNLQIHSDQLVLPHPLMTERRFVLEPLAEIAPELSLIHI
;
A
#
# COMPACT_ATOMS: atom_id res chain seq x y z
N MET A 1 12.70 -16.95 -0.56
CA MET A 1 11.89 -15.80 -0.14
C MET A 1 11.19 -15.19 -1.33
N ALA A 2 10.04 -14.63 -1.09
CA ALA A 2 9.25 -14.01 -2.14
C ALA A 2 9.49 -12.51 -2.17
N GLU A 3 9.38 -11.91 -3.35
CA GLU A 3 9.37 -10.47 -3.53
C GLU A 3 7.93 -10.01 -3.69
N VAL A 4 7.52 -9.07 -2.84
CA VAL A 4 6.16 -8.60 -2.80
C VAL A 4 6.16 -7.09 -3.04
N TYR A 5 5.23 -6.64 -3.87
CA TYR A 5 5.01 -5.21 -4.09
C TYR A 5 3.72 -4.80 -3.41
N VAL A 6 3.80 -3.71 -2.67
CA VAL A 6 2.65 -3.17 -1.94
C VAL A 6 2.50 -1.69 -2.27
N SER A 7 1.26 -1.22 -2.21
CA SER A 7 0.91 0.19 -2.31
C SER A 7 0.44 0.66 -0.94
N LEU A 8 0.87 1.86 -0.57
CA LEU A 8 0.53 2.47 0.70
C LEU A 8 -0.13 3.81 0.44
N GLY A 9 -1.15 4.13 1.21
CA GLY A 9 -1.82 5.41 1.08
C GLY A 9 -2.38 5.89 2.40
N THR A 10 -2.40 7.20 2.58
CA THR A 10 -2.97 7.82 3.77
C THR A 10 -3.50 9.21 3.41
N ASN A 11 -4.62 9.60 4.03
CA ASN A 11 -5.14 10.96 3.83
C ASN A 11 -5.60 11.63 5.13
N LEU A 12 -5.16 11.12 6.27
CA LEU A 12 -5.52 11.67 7.57
C LEU A 12 -4.28 11.93 8.41
N GLY A 13 -4.34 12.99 9.20
CA GLY A 13 -3.33 13.29 10.21
C GLY A 13 -1.99 13.63 9.62
N ASP A 14 -0.94 13.19 10.30
CA ASP A 14 0.44 13.38 9.84
C ASP A 14 0.76 12.29 8.81
N LYS A 15 0.48 12.60 7.56
CA LYS A 15 0.54 11.63 6.48
C LYS A 15 1.95 11.07 6.27
N ASP A 16 2.95 11.93 6.31
CA ASP A 16 4.34 11.49 6.17
C ASP A 16 4.69 10.49 7.27
N ASN A 17 4.37 10.84 8.50
CA ASN A 17 4.65 9.96 9.64
C ASN A 17 3.88 8.65 9.55
N ASN A 18 2.63 8.71 9.08
CA ASN A 18 1.82 7.50 8.92
C ASN A 18 2.47 6.51 7.95
N LEU A 19 2.96 7.02 6.81
CA LEU A 19 3.64 6.15 5.85
C LEU A 19 4.94 5.59 6.42
N ARG A 20 5.73 6.43 7.09
CA ARG A 20 7.00 5.99 7.68
C ARG A 20 6.77 4.94 8.74
N THR A 21 5.74 5.12 9.56
CA THR A 21 5.40 4.15 10.60
C THR A 21 4.96 2.82 9.99
N ALA A 22 4.12 2.88 8.95
CA ALA A 22 3.68 1.67 8.28
C ALA A 22 4.86 0.90 7.67
N VAL A 23 5.79 1.61 7.03
CA VAL A 23 6.97 0.98 6.46
C VAL A 23 7.81 0.32 7.54
N ARG A 24 7.99 0.99 8.67
CA ARG A 24 8.75 0.43 9.78
C ARG A 24 8.11 -0.84 10.31
N LEU A 25 6.79 -0.83 10.48
CA LEU A 25 6.07 -2.01 10.95
C LEU A 25 6.15 -3.16 9.94
N MET A 26 6.07 -2.83 8.65
CA MET A 26 6.23 -3.86 7.63
C MET A 26 7.63 -4.47 7.68
N GLN A 27 8.65 -3.66 7.87
CA GLN A 27 10.02 -4.17 7.96
C GLN A 27 10.19 -5.06 9.19
N GLU A 28 9.52 -4.75 10.28
CA GLU A 28 9.61 -5.55 11.50
C GLU A 28 8.82 -6.85 11.41
N ARG A 29 7.70 -6.85 10.72
CA ARG A 29 6.75 -7.97 10.79
C ARG A 29 6.64 -8.79 9.51
N ILE A 30 7.02 -8.24 8.38
CA ILE A 30 6.87 -8.92 7.09
C ILE A 30 8.21 -9.38 6.55
N GLY A 31 9.17 -8.47 6.49
CA GLY A 31 10.49 -8.78 5.95
C GLY A 31 11.23 -7.53 5.57
N LYS A 32 12.31 -7.72 4.82
CA LYS A 32 13.20 -6.62 4.47
C LYS A 32 12.60 -5.75 3.37
N VAL A 33 12.47 -4.46 3.62
CA VAL A 33 12.07 -3.51 2.59
C VAL A 33 13.27 -3.26 1.69
N ILE A 34 13.20 -3.78 0.45
CA ILE A 34 14.28 -3.69 -0.52
C ILE A 34 14.27 -2.33 -1.21
N SER A 35 13.09 -1.86 -1.53
CA SER A 35 12.90 -0.60 -2.25
C SER A 35 11.69 0.12 -1.71
N LEU A 36 11.79 1.44 -1.65
CA LEU A 36 10.69 2.29 -1.22
C LEU A 36 10.68 3.50 -2.15
N SER A 37 9.51 3.79 -2.72
CA SER A 37 9.38 4.95 -3.60
C SER A 37 9.41 6.25 -2.80
N SER A 38 9.55 7.35 -3.52
CA SER A 38 9.24 8.67 -2.96
C SER A 38 7.77 8.70 -2.59
N PHE A 39 7.39 9.66 -1.76
CA PHE A 39 6.00 9.84 -1.37
C PHE A 39 5.34 10.81 -2.36
N TYR A 40 4.23 10.39 -2.94
CA TYR A 40 3.52 11.12 -3.99
C TYR A 40 2.21 11.66 -3.43
N GLU A 41 2.03 12.96 -3.54
CA GLU A 41 0.76 13.56 -3.12
C GLU A 41 -0.20 13.59 -4.30
N THR A 42 -1.44 13.13 -4.05
CA THR A 42 -2.50 13.19 -5.06
C THR A 42 -3.70 13.91 -4.46
N VAL A 43 -4.27 14.81 -5.25
CA VAL A 43 -5.44 15.58 -4.84
C VAL A 43 -6.67 14.89 -5.39
N PRO A 44 -7.73 14.68 -4.58
CA PRO A 44 -8.96 14.08 -5.08
C PRO A 44 -9.52 14.93 -6.21
N TRP A 45 -9.99 14.26 -7.22
CA TRP A 45 -10.47 14.90 -8.43
C TRP A 45 -11.65 15.81 -8.11
N GLY A 46 -11.52 17.10 -8.46
CA GLY A 46 -12.61 18.05 -8.33
C GLY A 46 -12.90 18.52 -6.92
N PHE A 47 -12.00 18.28 -5.95
CA PHE A 47 -12.26 18.62 -4.56
C PHE A 47 -11.11 19.38 -3.94
N GLN A 48 -11.35 19.87 -2.73
CA GLN A 48 -10.37 20.57 -1.96
C GLN A 48 -9.22 19.66 -1.58
N SER A 49 -8.07 20.26 -1.42
CA SER A 49 -6.85 19.53 -1.14
C SER A 49 -6.71 19.07 0.31
N GLU A 50 -7.62 19.46 1.20
CA GLU A 50 -7.51 19.07 2.60
C GLU A 50 -7.55 17.57 2.82
N HIS A 51 -8.09 16.84 1.87
CA HIS A 51 -8.15 15.38 1.92
C HIS A 51 -7.26 14.72 0.88
N SER A 52 -6.18 15.40 0.49
CA SER A 52 -5.25 14.80 -0.45
C SER A 52 -4.62 13.55 0.16
N PHE A 53 -4.27 12.59 -0.70
CA PHE A 53 -3.59 11.37 -0.31
C PHE A 53 -2.09 11.53 -0.47
N LEU A 54 -1.36 10.88 0.42
CA LEU A 54 0.07 10.66 0.24
C LEU A 54 0.23 9.17 -0.03
N ASN A 55 0.91 8.84 -1.12
CA ASN A 55 1.00 7.47 -1.62
C ASN A 55 2.45 7.06 -1.82
N ALA A 56 2.71 5.76 -1.67
CA ALA A 56 4.03 5.19 -1.90
C ALA A 56 3.89 3.75 -2.34
N ALA A 57 4.96 3.20 -2.91
CA ALA A 57 5.05 1.78 -3.22
C ALA A 57 6.32 1.24 -2.58
N ALA A 58 6.29 -0.03 -2.20
CA ALA A 58 7.45 -0.69 -1.61
C ALA A 58 7.57 -2.10 -2.15
N CYS A 59 8.81 -2.56 -2.23
CA CYS A 59 9.13 -3.96 -2.52
C CYS A 59 9.72 -4.58 -1.26
N ILE A 60 9.19 -5.71 -0.85
CA ILE A 60 9.58 -6.37 0.40
C ILE A 60 9.92 -7.82 0.12
N GLU A 61 11.07 -8.28 0.64
CA GLU A 61 11.38 -9.70 0.66
C GLU A 61 10.75 -10.32 1.90
N THR A 62 9.99 -11.40 1.71
CA THR A 62 9.27 -12.00 2.82
C THR A 62 9.27 -13.52 2.75
N ARG A 63 9.17 -14.15 3.91
CA ARG A 63 8.95 -15.59 4.04
C ARG A 63 7.49 -15.93 4.29
N LEU A 64 6.66 -14.91 4.42
CA LEU A 64 5.23 -15.13 4.67
C LEU A 64 4.55 -15.61 3.40
N SER A 65 3.54 -16.47 3.57
CA SER A 65 2.67 -16.81 2.45
C SER A 65 1.77 -15.63 2.11
N PRO A 66 1.13 -15.65 0.92
CA PRO A 66 0.21 -14.56 0.59
C PRO A 66 -0.89 -14.36 1.64
N GLU A 67 -1.42 -15.45 2.19
CA GLU A 67 -2.48 -15.37 3.20
C GLU A 67 -1.97 -14.78 4.50
N GLN A 68 -0.77 -15.18 4.93
CA GLN A 68 -0.15 -14.62 6.13
C GLN A 68 0.14 -13.14 5.94
N LEU A 69 0.63 -12.79 4.76
CA LEU A 69 0.95 -11.41 4.43
C LEU A 69 -0.30 -10.53 4.49
N LEU A 70 -1.40 -11.02 3.94
CA LEU A 70 -2.67 -10.30 3.99
C LEU A 70 -3.09 -10.04 5.43
N LEU A 71 -2.98 -11.05 6.30
CA LEU A 71 -3.34 -10.90 7.71
C LEU A 71 -2.48 -9.86 8.41
N VAL A 72 -1.17 -9.88 8.14
CA VAL A 72 -0.26 -8.93 8.78
C VAL A 72 -0.52 -7.51 8.32
N THR A 73 -0.73 -7.30 7.03
CA THR A 73 -1.01 -5.95 6.53
C THR A 73 -2.32 -5.42 7.07
N GLN A 74 -3.34 -6.27 7.18
CA GLN A 74 -4.61 -5.87 7.77
C GLN A 74 -4.45 -5.54 9.26
N GLN A 75 -3.60 -6.28 9.96
CA GLN A 75 -3.33 -5.99 11.37
C GLN A 75 -2.65 -4.64 11.53
N ILE A 76 -1.69 -4.34 10.67
CA ILE A 76 -1.01 -3.03 10.69
C ILE A 76 -2.03 -1.91 10.45
N GLU A 77 -2.91 -2.09 9.49
CA GLU A 77 -3.95 -1.09 9.21
C GLU A 77 -4.81 -0.85 10.44
N ARG A 78 -5.21 -1.92 11.12
CA ARG A 78 -6.05 -1.79 12.31
C ARG A 78 -5.31 -1.11 13.46
N GLU A 79 -4.05 -1.46 13.66
CA GLU A 79 -3.28 -0.86 14.77
C GLU A 79 -3.09 0.63 14.55
N LEU A 80 -2.77 1.04 13.35
CA LEU A 80 -2.59 2.46 13.06
C LEU A 80 -3.92 3.20 13.09
N GLY A 81 -4.98 2.55 12.66
CA GLY A 81 -6.32 3.15 12.69
C GLY A 81 -6.87 3.34 14.10
N ARG A 82 -6.40 2.55 15.06
CA ARG A 82 -6.88 2.67 16.44
C ARG A 82 -6.37 3.91 17.15
N THR A 83 -5.29 4.50 16.65
CA THR A 83 -4.74 5.70 17.28
C THR A 83 -5.62 6.91 17.06
N GLN A 84 -6.60 6.80 16.17
CA GLN A 84 -7.58 7.84 15.92
C GLN A 84 -8.96 7.31 16.15
N LYS A 85 -9.73 8.04 16.94
CA LYS A 85 -11.13 7.67 17.13
C LYS A 85 -11.88 8.02 15.86
N SER A 86 -12.51 7.03 15.26
CA SER A 86 -13.30 7.27 14.09
C SER A 86 -14.64 7.89 14.51
N SER A 87 -15.03 8.93 13.80
CA SER A 87 -16.42 9.35 13.80
C SER A 87 -17.16 8.50 12.79
N GLY A 88 -18.47 8.62 12.77
CA GLY A 88 -19.28 7.84 11.86
C GLY A 88 -18.98 8.06 10.39
N ASN A 89 -18.26 9.13 10.04
CA ASN A 89 -17.98 9.44 8.64
C ASN A 89 -16.56 9.09 8.22
N ALA A 90 -15.79 8.46 9.10
CA ALA A 90 -14.38 8.22 8.83
C ALA A 90 -14.15 7.15 7.78
N TYR A 91 -15.17 6.46 7.33
CA TYR A 91 -15.00 5.37 6.38
C TYR A 91 -14.40 5.81 5.04
N LYS A 92 -14.44 7.10 4.72
CA LYS A 92 -13.85 7.62 3.48
C LYS A 92 -12.40 8.05 3.65
N ASP A 93 -11.98 8.24 4.87
CA ASP A 93 -10.64 8.71 5.19
C ASP A 93 -9.89 7.58 5.87
N ARG A 94 -8.64 7.40 5.50
CA ARG A 94 -7.84 6.30 5.99
C ARG A 94 -6.54 6.79 6.57
N LEU A 95 -6.25 6.37 7.81
CA LEU A 95 -4.95 6.62 8.39
C LEU A 95 -3.87 5.90 7.60
N ILE A 96 -4.15 4.65 7.23
CA ILE A 96 -3.25 3.91 6.37
C ILE A 96 -4.04 2.85 5.59
N ASP A 97 -3.73 2.72 4.33
CA ASP A 97 -4.29 1.72 3.46
C ASP A 97 -3.12 0.97 2.82
N ILE A 98 -3.09 -0.35 2.94
CA ILE A 98 -2.00 -1.16 2.41
C ILE A 98 -2.60 -2.19 1.47
N ASP A 99 -2.27 -2.07 0.19
CA ASP A 99 -2.75 -2.99 -0.84
C ASP A 99 -1.61 -3.87 -1.32
N LEU A 100 -1.86 -5.17 -1.35
CA LEU A 100 -0.93 -6.11 -1.96
C LEU A 100 -1.09 -6.03 -3.47
N LEU A 101 0.00 -5.74 -4.17
CA LEU A 101 -0.04 -5.59 -5.62
C LEU A 101 0.39 -6.85 -6.35
N MET A 102 1.50 -7.43 -5.92
CA MET A 102 2.08 -8.61 -6.56
C MET A 102 2.84 -9.43 -5.52
N TYR A 103 2.87 -10.74 -5.72
CA TYR A 103 3.65 -11.66 -4.90
C TYR A 103 4.40 -12.57 -5.86
N ASP A 104 5.67 -12.27 -6.13
CA ASP A 104 6.44 -12.93 -7.18
C ASP A 104 5.62 -12.96 -8.48
N ASN A 105 5.51 -14.12 -9.09
CA ASN A 105 4.73 -14.32 -10.31
C ASN A 105 3.41 -15.04 -10.04
N LEU A 106 2.99 -15.11 -8.79
CA LEU A 106 1.79 -15.86 -8.44
C LEU A 106 0.53 -15.19 -8.94
N GLN A 107 -0.42 -16.02 -9.35
CA GLN A 107 -1.77 -15.59 -9.68
C GLN A 107 -2.71 -16.23 -8.67
N ILE A 108 -3.43 -15.39 -7.96
CA ILE A 108 -4.33 -15.84 -6.89
C ILE A 108 -5.70 -15.24 -7.12
N HIS A 109 -6.72 -16.09 -7.09
CA HIS A 109 -8.11 -15.66 -7.23
C HIS A 109 -8.93 -16.32 -6.12
N SER A 110 -9.06 -15.63 -5.02
CA SER A 110 -9.89 -16.10 -3.91
C SER A 110 -10.83 -14.98 -3.50
N ASP A 111 -11.75 -15.28 -2.60
CA ASP A 111 -12.69 -14.28 -2.10
C ASP A 111 -11.98 -13.16 -1.35
N GLN A 112 -10.85 -13.47 -0.74
CA GLN A 112 -10.15 -12.52 0.11
C GLN A 112 -8.99 -11.84 -0.60
N LEU A 113 -8.46 -12.43 -1.67
CA LEU A 113 -7.23 -11.93 -2.26
C LEU A 113 -7.18 -12.23 -3.74
N VAL A 114 -6.91 -11.20 -4.54
CA VAL A 114 -6.67 -11.35 -5.98
C VAL A 114 -5.31 -10.75 -6.28
N LEU A 115 -4.42 -11.55 -6.86
CA LEU A 115 -3.09 -11.11 -7.27
C LEU A 115 -2.82 -11.55 -8.70
N PRO A 116 -2.20 -10.71 -9.52
CA PRO A 116 -1.88 -9.29 -9.26
C PRO A 116 -3.13 -8.49 -8.97
N HIS A 117 -2.95 -7.37 -8.26
CA HIS A 117 -4.08 -6.53 -7.89
C HIS A 117 -4.80 -6.07 -9.15
N PRO A 118 -6.14 -6.25 -9.22
CA PRO A 118 -6.86 -6.01 -10.48
C PRO A 118 -6.87 -4.56 -10.93
N LEU A 119 -6.70 -3.60 -10.02
CA LEU A 119 -6.77 -2.18 -10.35
C LEU A 119 -5.41 -1.51 -10.41
N MET A 120 -4.31 -2.25 -10.25
CA MET A 120 -3.01 -1.60 -10.14
C MET A 120 -2.60 -0.87 -11.42
N THR A 121 -3.04 -1.33 -12.58
CA THR A 121 -2.71 -0.67 -13.85
C THR A 121 -3.67 0.45 -14.21
N GLU A 122 -4.74 0.62 -13.44
CA GLU A 122 -5.76 1.63 -13.73
C GLU A 122 -5.67 2.84 -12.81
N ARG A 123 -4.80 2.79 -11.79
CA ARG A 123 -4.70 3.85 -10.80
C ARG A 123 -3.35 4.52 -10.88
N ARG A 124 -3.33 5.77 -11.29
CA ARG A 124 -2.08 6.52 -11.42
C ARG A 124 -1.34 6.61 -10.09
N PHE A 125 -2.07 6.76 -8.98
CA PHE A 125 -1.43 6.86 -7.67
C PHE A 125 -0.77 5.55 -7.24
N VAL A 126 -1.05 4.45 -7.93
CA VAL A 126 -0.34 3.19 -7.76
C VAL A 126 0.80 3.08 -8.76
N LEU A 127 0.53 3.41 -10.02
CA LEU A 127 1.50 3.23 -11.09
C LEU A 127 2.72 4.12 -10.96
N GLU A 128 2.53 5.38 -10.57
CA GLU A 128 3.67 6.30 -10.50
C GLU A 128 4.70 5.87 -9.44
N PRO A 129 4.29 5.61 -8.19
CA PRO A 129 5.26 5.10 -7.22
C PRO A 129 5.84 3.74 -7.62
N LEU A 130 5.01 2.85 -8.17
CA LEU A 130 5.46 1.53 -8.57
C LEU A 130 6.50 1.63 -9.69
N ALA A 131 6.28 2.50 -10.65
CA ALA A 131 7.21 2.67 -11.76
C ALA A 131 8.58 3.17 -11.29
N GLU A 132 8.60 3.94 -10.22
CA GLU A 132 9.86 4.43 -9.67
C GLU A 132 10.74 3.29 -9.18
N ILE A 133 10.16 2.30 -8.51
CA ILE A 133 10.93 1.21 -7.91
C ILE A 133 10.97 -0.05 -8.78
N ALA A 134 10.11 -0.14 -9.79
CA ALA A 134 10.04 -1.33 -10.65
C ALA A 134 9.64 -0.92 -12.08
N PRO A 135 10.50 -0.18 -12.78
CA PRO A 135 10.14 0.30 -14.12
C PRO A 135 9.82 -0.82 -15.11
N GLU A 136 10.46 -1.99 -14.95
CA GLU A 136 10.19 -3.12 -15.83
C GLU A 136 8.75 -3.60 -15.72
N LEU A 137 8.21 -3.58 -14.51
CA LEU A 137 6.84 -4.02 -14.30
C LEU A 137 5.84 -3.09 -14.95
N SER A 138 6.09 -1.80 -14.87
CA SER A 138 5.17 -0.83 -15.46
C SER A 138 5.14 -0.96 -16.98
N LEU A 139 6.24 -1.32 -17.60
CA LEU A 139 6.30 -1.55 -19.03
C LEU A 139 5.53 -2.79 -19.45
N ILE A 140 5.55 -3.82 -18.63
CA ILE A 140 4.87 -5.06 -18.94
C ILE A 140 3.37 -4.89 -18.93
N HIS A 141 2.86 -4.01 -18.10
CA HIS A 141 1.43 -3.90 -17.86
C HIS A 141 0.76 -2.74 -18.58
N ILE A 142 1.49 -2.05 -19.41
CA ILE A 142 0.93 -0.94 -20.20
C ILE A 142 0.44 -1.41 -21.55
#